data_6c3a7df00f025fada721d7a664680837
#
_entry.id   6c3a7df00f025fada721d7a664680837
#
_cell.length_a   1.000
_cell.length_b   1.000
_cell.length_c   1.000
_cell.angle_alpha   90.00
_cell.angle_beta   90.00
_cell.angle_gamma   90.00
#
_symmetry.space_group_name_H-M   'P 1'
#
loop_
_entity.id
_entity.type
_entity.pdbx_description
1 polymer ?
#
loop_
_entity_poly.entity_id
_entity_poly.type
_entity_poly.pdbx_seq_one_letter_code
_entity_poly.pdbx_strand_id
1 'polypeptide(L)'
;MKKYITTTLLFASIFSLAQHIEIVPLGVYGGSDESNLSAYLVGEEGKNEYISMDGGTIYSGIKSAINNNTFKTDESSVLKNYIKGYFISHGHLDHLGGMIINSPEDSKKNIYGSPEMIKVLKENYFTNAAWANFGNEGETPILNKYQYNPYTDQEQFKIDGTILDAQIFELSHVNPWKSSALKVSTPTQSLIYFGDTGADRIEKSNKLNEVWKAIAPEIKSGKLKTIMLEVSFPNAQPEHLLFGHLTPKLLMEELNVLANYTGKNALKNLNVIVTHIKPKGDNPSIIKNELDSLNNLGIKFIYPQQGKRIIIN
;
A
#
# COMPACT_ATOMS: atom_id res chain seq x y z
N MET A 1 -1.69 15.41 -69.71
CA MET A 1 -2.26 14.49 -68.73
C MET A 1 -1.57 14.74 -67.37
N LYS A 2 -2.26 15.40 -66.40
CA LYS A 2 -1.74 15.63 -65.05
C LYS A 2 -2.16 14.44 -64.18
N LYS A 3 -1.17 13.69 -63.66
CA LYS A 3 -1.39 12.61 -62.68
C LYS A 3 -1.54 13.23 -61.30
N TYR A 4 -2.72 13.07 -60.68
CA TYR A 4 -2.93 13.39 -59.26
C TYR A 4 -2.51 12.17 -58.43
N ILE A 5 -1.52 12.34 -57.58
CA ILE A 5 -1.13 11.35 -56.57
C ILE A 5 -1.97 11.64 -55.29
N THR A 6 -2.91 10.77 -55.01
CA THR A 6 -3.70 10.85 -53.77
C THR A 6 -2.93 10.11 -52.67
N THR A 7 -2.36 10.89 -51.72
CA THR A 7 -1.71 10.33 -50.54
C THR A 7 -2.78 10.04 -49.49
N THR A 8 -3.08 8.77 -49.26
CA THR A 8 -3.97 8.34 -48.17
C THR A 8 -3.18 8.32 -46.87
N LEU A 9 -3.47 9.28 -45.98
CA LEU A 9 -2.95 9.23 -44.61
C LEU A 9 -3.75 8.19 -43.80
N LEU A 10 -3.11 7.07 -43.48
CA LEU A 10 -3.63 6.12 -42.49
C LEU A 10 -3.44 6.71 -41.09
N PHE A 11 -4.52 7.18 -40.48
CA PHE A 11 -4.56 7.47 -39.04
C PHE A 11 -4.62 6.14 -38.28
N ALA A 12 -3.50 5.64 -37.78
CA ALA A 12 -3.48 4.59 -36.79
C ALA A 12 -3.97 5.17 -35.48
N SER A 13 -5.24 4.93 -35.12
CA SER A 13 -5.75 5.19 -33.78
C SER A 13 -5.02 4.25 -32.82
N ILE A 14 -4.05 4.78 -32.08
CA ILE A 14 -3.45 4.09 -30.95
C ILE A 14 -4.54 4.05 -29.86
N PHE A 15 -5.27 2.94 -29.77
CA PHE A 15 -6.08 2.64 -28.61
C PHE A 15 -5.09 2.43 -27.45
N SER A 16 -4.87 3.46 -26.63
CA SER A 16 -4.26 3.27 -25.32
C SER A 16 -5.23 2.40 -24.52
N LEU A 17 -4.92 1.11 -24.40
CA LEU A 17 -5.61 0.24 -23.45
C LEU A 17 -5.41 0.86 -22.06
N ALA A 18 -6.51 1.07 -21.35
CA ALA A 18 -6.43 1.56 -19.98
C ALA A 18 -5.59 0.58 -19.15
N GLN A 19 -4.50 1.07 -18.60
CA GLN A 19 -3.61 0.27 -17.75
C GLN A 19 -4.20 0.27 -16.33
N HIS A 20 -5.01 -0.74 -16.03
CA HIS A 20 -5.62 -0.89 -14.73
C HIS A 20 -4.59 -1.36 -13.70
N ILE A 21 -4.75 -0.86 -12.48
CA ILE A 21 -3.99 -1.35 -11.33
C ILE A 21 -4.77 -2.49 -10.70
N GLU A 22 -4.07 -3.57 -10.36
CA GLU A 22 -4.62 -4.67 -9.56
C GLU A 22 -3.92 -4.77 -8.21
N ILE A 23 -4.67 -5.23 -7.22
CA ILE A 23 -4.22 -5.46 -5.86
C ILE A 23 -4.48 -6.92 -5.50
N VAL A 24 -3.47 -7.62 -4.98
CA VAL A 24 -3.62 -8.95 -4.40
C VAL A 24 -3.23 -8.90 -2.92
N PRO A 25 -4.19 -8.89 -2.00
CA PRO A 25 -3.91 -8.91 -0.57
C PRO A 25 -3.25 -10.22 -0.15
N LEU A 26 -2.03 -10.18 0.38
CA LEU A 26 -1.37 -11.32 1.01
C LEU A 26 -1.69 -11.40 2.51
N GLY A 27 -2.04 -10.26 3.09
CA GLY A 27 -2.55 -10.12 4.44
C GLY A 27 -3.32 -8.82 4.58
N VAL A 28 -4.36 -8.81 5.42
CA VAL A 28 -5.34 -7.71 5.46
C VAL A 28 -5.53 -7.12 6.86
N TYR A 29 -5.03 -7.82 7.89
CA TYR A 29 -5.23 -7.45 9.28
C TYR A 29 -4.00 -6.80 9.90
N GLY A 30 -4.20 -6.14 11.03
CA GLY A 30 -3.16 -5.74 11.95
C GLY A 30 -3.20 -6.59 13.22
N GLY A 31 -2.11 -6.58 13.98
CA GLY A 31 -2.05 -7.25 15.26
C GLY A 31 -1.44 -8.63 15.23
N SER A 32 -2.12 -9.66 15.76
CA SER A 32 -1.48 -10.90 16.21
C SER A 32 -1.81 -12.17 15.41
N ASP A 33 -2.55 -12.07 14.30
CA ASP A 33 -2.73 -13.19 13.36
C ASP A 33 -1.63 -13.16 12.30
N GLU A 34 -0.50 -13.79 12.60
CA GLU A 34 0.69 -13.80 11.73
C GLU A 34 0.45 -14.47 10.36
N SER A 35 -0.66 -15.17 10.20
CA SER A 35 -1.06 -15.74 8.91
C SER A 35 -1.72 -14.74 7.97
N ASN A 36 -2.07 -13.53 8.46
CA ASN A 36 -2.88 -12.57 7.69
C ASN A 36 -2.55 -11.08 8.00
N LEU A 37 -1.29 -10.78 8.32
CA LEU A 37 -0.80 -9.42 8.63
C LEU A 37 -0.58 -8.59 7.37
N SER A 38 -0.67 -7.27 7.49
CA SER A 38 -0.61 -6.29 6.40
C SER A 38 0.45 -6.57 5.35
N ALA A 39 0.02 -6.94 4.15
CA ALA A 39 0.85 -7.09 2.95
C ALA A 39 -0.03 -7.08 1.70
N TYR A 40 0.26 -6.23 0.73
CA TYR A 40 -0.55 -6.07 -0.47
C TYR A 40 0.34 -6.01 -1.71
N LEU A 41 0.17 -6.94 -2.64
CA LEU A 41 0.81 -6.85 -3.94
C LEU A 41 0.05 -5.86 -4.81
N VAL A 42 0.75 -4.90 -5.40
CA VAL A 42 0.20 -3.88 -6.29
C VAL A 42 0.98 -3.87 -7.59
N GLY A 43 0.28 -3.96 -8.71
CA GLY A 43 0.89 -4.00 -10.04
C GLY A 43 -0.08 -3.65 -11.16
N GLU A 44 0.40 -3.71 -12.41
CA GLU A 44 -0.44 -3.60 -13.59
C GLU A 44 -1.23 -4.90 -13.79
N GLU A 45 -2.52 -4.77 -14.07
CA GLU A 45 -3.40 -5.92 -14.31
C GLU A 45 -2.82 -6.90 -15.33
N GLY A 46 -2.72 -8.16 -14.94
CA GLY A 46 -2.30 -9.27 -15.79
C GLY A 46 -0.80 -9.38 -16.08
N LYS A 47 0.06 -8.53 -15.49
CA LYS A 47 1.51 -8.56 -15.74
C LYS A 47 2.31 -9.44 -14.78
N ASN A 48 1.75 -9.81 -13.63
CA ASN A 48 2.47 -10.53 -12.57
C ASN A 48 3.80 -9.85 -12.17
N GLU A 49 3.78 -8.53 -12.12
CA GLU A 49 4.90 -7.66 -11.74
C GLU A 49 4.43 -6.72 -10.65
N TYR A 50 4.76 -7.03 -9.39
CA TYR A 50 4.19 -6.36 -8.22
C TYR A 50 5.26 -5.74 -7.33
N ILE A 51 4.93 -4.58 -6.77
CA ILE A 51 5.51 -4.13 -5.52
C ILE A 51 4.68 -4.69 -4.35
N SER A 52 5.33 -5.18 -3.29
CA SER A 52 4.63 -5.46 -2.04
C SER A 52 4.56 -4.20 -1.20
N MET A 53 3.35 -3.75 -0.89
CA MET A 53 3.09 -2.73 0.12
C MET A 53 3.05 -3.42 1.47
N ASP A 54 4.09 -3.21 2.27
CA ASP A 54 4.42 -3.98 3.45
C ASP A 54 4.65 -5.48 3.18
N GLY A 55 5.02 -6.21 4.21
CA GLY A 55 5.40 -7.60 4.15
C GLY A 55 5.16 -8.35 5.47
N GLY A 56 4.07 -8.03 6.18
CA GLY A 56 3.69 -8.70 7.44
C GLY A 56 3.46 -10.19 7.24
N THR A 57 2.68 -10.56 6.22
CA THR A 57 2.47 -11.94 5.81
C THR A 57 2.80 -12.11 4.32
N ILE A 58 3.76 -12.96 3.99
CA ILE A 58 4.14 -13.25 2.59
C ILE A 58 3.73 -14.67 2.21
N TYR A 59 4.32 -15.71 2.78
CA TYR A 59 4.15 -17.08 2.31
C TYR A 59 2.73 -17.60 2.44
N SER A 60 2.07 -17.40 3.57
CA SER A 60 0.67 -17.81 3.79
C SER A 60 -0.28 -17.08 2.84
N GLY A 61 -0.01 -15.80 2.59
CA GLY A 61 -0.78 -14.99 1.65
C GLY A 61 -0.63 -15.47 0.20
N ILE A 62 0.58 -15.82 -0.22
CA ILE A 62 0.83 -16.42 -1.54
C ILE A 62 0.07 -17.74 -1.68
N LYS A 63 0.13 -18.62 -0.68
CA LYS A 63 -0.66 -19.89 -0.68
C LYS A 63 -2.16 -19.62 -0.79
N SER A 64 -2.66 -18.62 -0.05
CA SER A 64 -4.07 -18.23 -0.16
C SER A 64 -4.40 -17.73 -1.56
N ALA A 65 -3.55 -16.95 -2.21
CA ALA A 65 -3.75 -16.46 -3.57
C ALA A 65 -3.75 -17.60 -4.62
N ILE A 66 -2.88 -18.58 -4.47
CA ILE A 66 -2.86 -19.78 -5.32
C ILE A 66 -4.14 -20.59 -5.12
N ASN A 67 -4.55 -20.84 -3.88
CA ASN A 67 -5.77 -21.59 -3.56
C ASN A 67 -7.04 -20.89 -4.07
N ASN A 68 -7.04 -19.56 -4.16
CA ASN A 68 -8.12 -18.77 -4.76
C ASN A 68 -8.02 -18.65 -6.29
N ASN A 69 -7.08 -19.36 -6.94
CA ASN A 69 -6.81 -19.27 -8.39
C ASN A 69 -6.41 -17.84 -8.87
N THR A 70 -5.96 -16.97 -7.96
CA THR A 70 -5.42 -15.65 -8.30
C THR A 70 -4.09 -15.79 -9.03
N PHE A 71 -3.22 -16.69 -8.56
CA PHE A 71 -1.99 -17.09 -9.24
C PHE A 71 -2.07 -18.55 -9.69
N LYS A 72 -1.56 -18.83 -10.89
CA LYS A 72 -1.53 -20.18 -11.50
C LYS A 72 -0.09 -20.69 -11.59
N THR A 73 0.62 -20.67 -10.47
CA THR A 73 2.03 -21.09 -10.35
C THR A 73 2.30 -21.50 -8.91
N ASP A 74 3.53 -21.94 -8.60
CA ASP A 74 3.93 -22.31 -7.25
C ASP A 74 4.36 -21.08 -6.41
N GLU A 75 4.45 -21.25 -5.10
CA GLU A 75 4.76 -20.20 -4.14
C GLU A 75 6.15 -19.59 -4.36
N SER A 76 7.13 -20.41 -4.70
CA SER A 76 8.50 -19.96 -4.97
C SER A 76 8.56 -19.04 -6.19
N SER A 77 7.79 -19.37 -7.23
CA SER A 77 7.70 -18.54 -8.43
C SER A 77 7.05 -17.18 -8.14
N VAL A 78 5.98 -17.14 -7.32
CA VAL A 78 5.37 -15.86 -6.91
C VAL A 78 6.38 -15.04 -6.09
N LEU A 79 6.96 -15.65 -5.05
CA LEU A 79 7.92 -14.98 -4.19
C LEU A 79 9.09 -14.40 -4.99
N LYS A 80 9.73 -15.21 -5.83
CA LYS A 80 10.99 -14.84 -6.51
C LYS A 80 10.80 -13.98 -7.75
N ASN A 81 9.72 -14.22 -8.51
CA ASN A 81 9.57 -13.67 -9.84
C ASN A 81 8.44 -12.63 -9.97
N TYR A 82 7.35 -12.76 -9.19
CA TYR A 82 6.23 -11.82 -9.29
C TYR A 82 6.44 -10.60 -8.39
N ILE A 83 6.95 -10.80 -7.16
CA ILE A 83 7.31 -9.70 -6.26
C ILE A 83 8.63 -9.08 -6.72
N LYS A 84 8.59 -7.84 -7.22
CA LYS A 84 9.77 -7.12 -7.73
C LYS A 84 10.52 -6.34 -6.65
N GLY A 85 9.84 -5.97 -5.58
CA GLY A 85 10.41 -5.24 -4.45
C GLY A 85 9.42 -5.11 -3.32
N TYR A 86 9.87 -4.51 -2.23
CA TYR A 86 9.07 -4.22 -1.05
C TYR A 86 9.11 -2.73 -0.75
N PHE A 87 7.95 -2.12 -0.55
CA PHE A 87 7.83 -0.87 0.18
C PHE A 87 7.44 -1.21 1.61
N ILE A 88 8.23 -0.77 2.59
CA ILE A 88 7.94 -0.97 4.00
C ILE A 88 7.60 0.38 4.62
N SER A 89 6.38 0.48 5.13
CA SER A 89 5.83 1.72 5.67
C SER A 89 6.52 2.14 6.98
N HIS A 90 6.76 1.19 7.87
CA HIS A 90 7.42 1.40 9.16
C HIS A 90 7.91 0.07 9.77
N GLY A 91 8.57 0.14 10.91
CA GLY A 91 9.36 -0.96 11.48
C GLY A 91 8.62 -1.93 12.41
N HIS A 92 7.28 -1.94 12.46
CA HIS A 92 6.54 -2.91 13.27
C HIS A 92 6.51 -4.29 12.63
N LEU A 93 6.53 -5.35 13.44
CA LEU A 93 6.63 -6.73 12.98
C LEU A 93 5.46 -7.17 12.09
N ASP A 94 4.28 -6.67 12.35
CA ASP A 94 3.08 -6.96 11.55
C ASP A 94 3.07 -6.30 10.16
N HIS A 95 4.12 -5.50 9.85
CA HIS A 95 4.33 -4.90 8.53
C HIS A 95 5.56 -5.45 7.79
N LEU A 96 6.46 -6.17 8.46
CA LEU A 96 7.71 -6.63 7.84
C LEU A 96 8.14 -8.05 8.20
N GLY A 97 7.49 -8.69 9.19
CA GLY A 97 7.93 -9.98 9.71
C GLY A 97 7.95 -11.10 8.66
N GLY A 98 6.95 -11.15 7.78
CA GLY A 98 6.90 -12.11 6.69
C GLY A 98 8.02 -11.90 5.66
N MET A 99 8.36 -10.65 5.32
CA MET A 99 9.50 -10.37 4.43
C MET A 99 10.81 -10.87 5.06
N ILE A 100 11.03 -10.60 6.36
CA ILE A 100 12.24 -11.04 7.06
C ILE A 100 12.33 -12.56 7.07
N ILE A 101 11.28 -13.26 7.50
CA ILE A 101 11.27 -14.72 7.60
C ILE A 101 11.50 -15.38 6.23
N ASN A 102 10.97 -14.81 5.14
CA ASN A 102 11.11 -15.37 3.80
C ASN A 102 12.40 -14.94 3.08
N SER A 103 13.21 -14.06 3.67
CA SER A 103 14.42 -13.55 3.04
C SER A 103 15.45 -14.63 2.62
N PRO A 104 15.61 -15.78 3.32
CA PRO A 104 16.51 -16.84 2.87
C PRO A 104 16.11 -17.43 1.51
N GLU A 105 14.81 -17.60 1.26
CA GLU A 105 14.26 -18.21 0.06
C GLU A 105 14.00 -17.20 -1.07
N ASP A 106 14.03 -15.90 -0.77
CA ASP A 106 13.72 -14.85 -1.73
C ASP A 106 14.84 -14.63 -2.76
N SER A 107 14.53 -13.86 -3.81
CA SER A 107 15.51 -13.39 -4.82
C SER A 107 16.05 -12.00 -4.47
N LYS A 108 17.03 -11.52 -5.24
CA LYS A 108 17.53 -10.14 -5.12
C LYS A 108 16.43 -9.13 -5.46
N LYS A 109 16.22 -8.14 -4.57
CA LYS A 109 15.17 -7.12 -4.70
C LYS A 109 15.57 -5.80 -4.06
N ASN A 110 14.84 -4.76 -4.44
CA ASN A 110 14.88 -3.47 -3.76
C ASN A 110 13.92 -3.44 -2.57
N ILE A 111 14.36 -2.78 -1.49
CA ILE A 111 13.50 -2.35 -0.39
C ILE A 111 13.44 -0.83 -0.44
N TYR A 112 12.24 -0.30 -0.56
CA TYR A 112 11.91 1.11 -0.58
C TYR A 112 11.29 1.51 0.76
N GLY A 113 11.64 2.67 1.28
CA GLY A 113 11.09 3.19 2.52
C GLY A 113 11.70 4.52 2.93
N SER A 114 11.29 5.06 4.08
CA SER A 114 11.94 6.25 4.63
C SER A 114 13.36 5.93 5.14
N PRO A 115 14.25 6.93 5.27
CA PRO A 115 15.57 6.74 5.88
C PRO A 115 15.50 6.11 7.27
N GLU A 116 14.50 6.49 8.08
CA GLU A 116 14.26 5.94 9.41
C GLU A 116 13.88 4.46 9.33
N MET A 117 13.01 4.08 8.39
CA MET A 117 12.62 2.69 8.19
C MET A 117 13.81 1.82 7.76
N ILE A 118 14.62 2.29 6.81
CA ILE A 118 15.84 1.60 6.39
C ILE A 118 16.81 1.42 7.56
N LYS A 119 16.95 2.46 8.39
CA LYS A 119 17.75 2.39 9.62
C LYS A 119 17.25 1.30 10.56
N VAL A 120 15.94 1.20 10.76
CA VAL A 120 15.35 0.15 11.62
C VAL A 120 15.69 -1.26 11.10
N LEU A 121 15.60 -1.50 9.77
CA LEU A 121 16.00 -2.79 9.19
C LEU A 121 17.46 -3.12 9.47
N LYS A 122 18.37 -2.16 9.27
CA LYS A 122 19.82 -2.32 9.45
C LYS A 122 20.23 -2.56 10.89
N GLU A 123 19.60 -1.84 11.83
CA GLU A 123 20.04 -1.79 13.23
C GLU A 123 19.30 -2.77 14.14
N ASN A 124 18.11 -3.24 13.72
CA ASN A 124 17.29 -4.09 14.60
C ASN A 124 16.97 -5.47 14.02
N TYR A 125 16.91 -5.62 12.70
CA TYR A 125 16.48 -6.88 12.09
C TYR A 125 17.59 -7.59 11.34
N PHE A 126 18.20 -6.99 10.33
CA PHE A 126 19.28 -7.59 9.56
C PHE A 126 20.65 -7.33 10.20
N THR A 127 20.81 -7.79 11.44
CA THR A 127 21.97 -7.51 12.33
C THR A 127 22.87 -8.70 12.53
N ASN A 128 22.66 -9.84 11.84
CA ASN A 128 23.28 -11.14 12.10
C ASN A 128 22.95 -11.73 13.50
N ALA A 129 22.64 -10.91 14.49
CA ALA A 129 22.20 -11.37 15.81
C ALA A 129 20.68 -11.69 15.83
N ALA A 130 19.84 -10.81 15.28
CA ALA A 130 18.39 -11.04 15.19
C ALA A 130 18.05 -11.92 13.98
N TRP A 131 18.58 -11.57 12.80
CA TRP A 131 18.46 -12.31 11.55
C TRP A 131 19.68 -12.06 10.68
N ALA A 132 20.07 -13.03 9.82
CA ALA A 132 21.20 -12.86 8.92
C ALA A 132 21.06 -11.57 8.08
N ASN A 133 22.17 -10.86 7.87
CA ASN A 133 22.11 -9.58 7.14
C ASN A 133 21.94 -9.81 5.64
N PHE A 134 20.68 -9.85 5.20
CA PHE A 134 20.32 -9.93 3.77
C PHE A 134 20.38 -8.58 3.05
N GLY A 135 20.59 -7.46 3.76
CA GLY A 135 20.76 -6.14 3.15
C GLY A 135 22.07 -6.00 2.37
N ASN A 136 22.27 -4.80 1.80
CA ASN A 136 23.50 -4.40 1.11
C ASN A 136 24.42 -3.54 1.99
N GLU A 137 23.98 -3.22 3.21
CA GLU A 137 24.70 -2.41 4.20
C GLU A 137 24.48 -2.98 5.62
N GLY A 138 25.24 -2.49 6.59
CA GLY A 138 25.09 -2.82 8.00
C GLY A 138 26.19 -3.77 8.49
N GLU A 139 25.86 -4.60 9.48
CA GLU A 139 26.81 -5.49 10.13
C GLU A 139 27.26 -6.64 9.21
N THR A 140 28.55 -6.94 9.23
CA THR A 140 29.12 -8.05 8.43
C THR A 140 28.97 -9.41 9.15
N PRO A 141 28.75 -10.53 8.41
CA PRO A 141 28.75 -10.65 6.95
C PRO A 141 27.49 -10.09 6.29
N ILE A 142 27.64 -9.46 5.12
CA ILE A 142 26.57 -8.89 4.30
C ILE A 142 26.26 -9.87 3.17
N LEU A 143 25.01 -10.34 3.07
CA LEU A 143 24.58 -11.29 2.03
C LEU A 143 24.17 -10.60 0.73
N ASN A 144 23.96 -9.28 0.75
CA ASN A 144 23.69 -8.44 -0.43
C ASN A 144 22.55 -8.97 -1.32
N LYS A 145 21.46 -9.39 -0.70
CA LYS A 145 20.26 -9.84 -1.39
C LYS A 145 19.27 -8.67 -1.60
N TYR A 146 19.10 -7.84 -0.59
CA TYR A 146 18.23 -6.68 -0.64
C TYR A 146 19.03 -5.39 -0.78
N GLN A 147 18.64 -4.57 -1.76
CA GLN A 147 19.18 -3.23 -1.96
C GLN A 147 18.29 -2.21 -1.26
N TYR A 148 18.81 -1.49 -0.29
CA TYR A 148 18.10 -0.42 0.38
C TYR A 148 18.01 0.83 -0.50
N ASN A 149 16.80 1.37 -0.62
CA ASN A 149 16.50 2.60 -1.37
C ASN A 149 15.70 3.54 -0.45
N PRO A 150 16.39 4.37 0.35
CA PRO A 150 15.74 5.36 1.19
C PRO A 150 15.25 6.54 0.34
N TYR A 151 14.01 6.99 0.62
CA TYR A 151 13.42 8.18 0.01
C TYR A 151 12.84 9.09 1.06
N THR A 152 13.04 10.40 0.87
CA THR A 152 12.54 11.44 1.77
C THR A 152 11.10 11.82 1.42
N ASP A 153 10.45 12.54 2.35
CA ASP A 153 9.06 12.97 2.20
C ASP A 153 8.80 13.67 0.86
N GLN A 154 7.72 13.27 0.18
CA GLN A 154 7.26 13.71 -1.14
C GLN A 154 8.20 13.40 -2.32
N GLU A 155 9.28 12.67 -2.09
CA GLU A 155 10.18 12.26 -3.17
C GLU A 155 9.51 11.28 -4.13
N GLN A 156 9.82 11.43 -5.43
CA GLN A 156 9.28 10.61 -6.51
C GLN A 156 10.37 9.70 -7.08
N PHE A 157 9.99 8.46 -7.39
CA PHE A 157 10.89 7.46 -7.95
C PHE A 157 10.14 6.45 -8.80
N LYS A 158 10.89 5.58 -9.49
CA LYS A 158 10.34 4.43 -10.22
C LYS A 158 10.53 3.16 -9.41
N ILE A 159 9.56 2.25 -9.50
CA ILE A 159 9.67 0.92 -8.91
C ILE A 159 10.25 -0.02 -9.95
N ASP A 160 11.49 -0.46 -9.72
CA ASP A 160 12.21 -1.34 -10.63
C ASP A 160 11.45 -2.65 -10.91
N GLY A 161 11.47 -3.08 -12.17
CA GLY A 161 10.79 -4.29 -12.62
C GLY A 161 9.27 -4.15 -12.74
N THR A 162 8.74 -2.93 -12.63
CA THR A 162 7.33 -2.59 -12.86
C THR A 162 7.19 -1.35 -13.75
N ILE A 163 5.96 -1.02 -14.16
CA ILE A 163 5.68 0.24 -14.86
C ILE A 163 5.32 1.38 -13.90
N LEU A 164 5.34 1.13 -12.60
CA LEU A 164 4.82 2.05 -11.59
C LEU A 164 5.80 3.17 -11.27
N ASP A 165 5.33 4.41 -11.38
CA ASP A 165 5.93 5.56 -10.71
C ASP A 165 5.41 5.63 -9.27
N ALA A 166 6.25 6.04 -8.34
CA ALA A 166 5.94 6.11 -6.92
C ALA A 166 6.25 7.47 -6.31
N GLN A 167 5.53 7.81 -5.24
CA GLN A 167 5.80 8.97 -4.40
C GLN A 167 5.54 8.61 -2.94
N ILE A 168 6.54 8.79 -2.09
CA ILE A 168 6.45 8.54 -0.65
C ILE A 168 5.94 9.77 0.09
N PHE A 169 5.23 9.55 1.20
CA PHE A 169 4.77 10.60 2.12
C PHE A 169 5.03 10.17 3.56
N GLU A 170 5.54 11.07 4.38
CA GLU A 170 5.73 10.82 5.81
C GLU A 170 4.38 10.90 6.55
N LEU A 171 4.17 9.97 7.48
CA LEU A 171 3.00 9.90 8.35
C LEU A 171 3.43 9.96 9.83
N SER A 172 2.49 10.33 10.71
CA SER A 172 2.66 10.22 12.17
C SER A 172 2.01 8.92 12.65
N HIS A 173 2.75 8.16 13.43
CA HIS A 173 2.27 6.94 14.05
C HIS A 173 2.88 6.82 15.45
N VAL A 174 2.07 7.08 16.49
CA VAL A 174 2.51 7.22 17.89
C VAL A 174 3.61 8.28 18.01
N ASN A 175 3.29 9.54 17.70
CA ASN A 175 4.23 10.66 17.75
C ASN A 175 5.19 10.57 18.97
N PRO A 176 6.54 10.62 18.79
CA PRO A 176 7.26 11.15 17.62
C PRO A 176 7.63 10.12 16.54
N TRP A 177 7.16 8.89 16.63
CA TRP A 177 7.48 7.86 15.65
C TRP A 177 6.77 8.10 14.32
N LYS A 178 7.32 7.54 13.27
CA LYS A 178 6.89 7.79 11.89
C LYS A 178 6.52 6.51 11.18
N SER A 179 5.56 6.62 10.30
CA SER A 179 5.24 5.67 9.26
C SER A 179 5.28 6.38 7.90
N SER A 180 4.92 5.69 6.83
CA SER A 180 4.91 6.27 5.50
C SER A 180 3.71 5.79 4.69
N ALA A 181 3.23 6.65 3.79
CA ALA A 181 2.34 6.25 2.71
C ALA A 181 3.11 6.18 1.38
N LEU A 182 2.66 5.31 0.48
CA LEU A 182 3.17 5.24 -0.89
C LEU A 182 2.04 5.42 -1.89
N LYS A 183 2.11 6.48 -2.69
CA LYS A 183 1.29 6.63 -3.89
C LYS A 183 2.00 5.95 -5.04
N VAL A 184 1.30 5.09 -5.77
CA VAL A 184 1.79 4.51 -7.01
C VAL A 184 0.87 4.88 -8.16
N SER A 185 1.45 5.02 -9.35
CA SER A 185 0.71 5.46 -10.53
C SER A 185 1.20 4.77 -11.81
N THR A 186 0.23 4.49 -12.67
CA THR A 186 0.41 4.29 -14.11
C THR A 186 0.16 5.62 -14.82
N PRO A 187 0.32 5.73 -16.14
CA PRO A 187 -0.08 6.93 -16.87
C PRO A 187 -1.54 7.35 -16.66
N THR A 188 -2.45 6.39 -16.44
CA THR A 188 -3.91 6.62 -16.43
C THR A 188 -4.55 6.56 -15.05
N GLN A 189 -3.95 5.87 -14.10
CA GLN A 189 -4.51 5.63 -12.76
C GLN A 189 -3.47 5.80 -11.68
N SER A 190 -3.92 6.12 -10.47
CA SER A 190 -3.11 6.04 -9.25
C SER A 190 -3.92 5.50 -8.09
N LEU A 191 -3.22 4.97 -7.12
CA LEU A 191 -3.69 4.63 -5.79
C LEU A 191 -2.68 5.08 -4.74
N ILE A 192 -3.13 5.23 -3.50
CA ILE A 192 -2.25 5.49 -2.37
C ILE A 192 -2.52 4.46 -1.27
N TYR A 193 -1.44 3.85 -0.78
CA TYR A 193 -1.43 2.97 0.39
C TYR A 193 -0.86 3.74 1.58
N PHE A 194 -1.57 3.71 2.68
CA PHE A 194 -1.10 4.23 3.96
C PHE A 194 -0.63 3.05 4.82
N GLY A 195 0.58 3.16 5.35
CA GLY A 195 0.94 2.40 6.54
C GLY A 195 0.10 2.85 7.74
N ASP A 196 0.45 2.40 8.92
CA ASP A 196 -0.26 2.78 10.12
C ASP A 196 -0.17 4.28 10.38
N THR A 197 -1.29 4.88 10.77
CA THR A 197 -1.34 6.31 11.05
C THR A 197 -2.49 6.64 12.01
N GLY A 198 -2.24 7.55 12.94
CA GLY A 198 -3.31 8.18 13.72
C GLY A 198 -3.88 9.41 13.00
N ALA A 199 -5.07 9.85 13.42
CA ALA A 199 -5.63 11.12 12.96
C ALA A 199 -4.75 12.29 13.41
N ASP A 200 -4.58 13.31 12.55
CA ASP A 200 -3.72 14.46 12.82
C ASP A 200 -4.02 15.12 14.19
N ARG A 201 -5.29 15.21 14.56
CA ARG A 201 -5.70 15.78 15.85
C ARG A 201 -5.22 14.94 17.04
N ILE A 202 -5.18 13.61 16.93
CA ILE A 202 -4.73 12.69 17.99
C ILE A 202 -3.20 12.69 18.05
N GLU A 203 -2.56 12.59 16.90
CA GLU A 203 -1.10 12.58 16.78
C GLU A 203 -0.47 13.95 17.02
N LYS A 204 -1.27 15.02 17.10
CA LYS A 204 -0.81 16.41 17.14
C LYS A 204 0.14 16.73 15.99
N SER A 205 -0.21 16.26 14.81
CA SER A 205 0.55 16.40 13.57
C SER A 205 -0.29 17.11 12.50
N ASN A 206 0.29 17.28 11.32
CA ASN A 206 -0.38 17.80 10.13
C ASN A 206 -0.10 16.91 8.91
N LYS A 207 0.39 15.70 9.13
CA LYS A 207 0.90 14.83 8.07
C LYS A 207 -0.21 14.30 7.16
N LEU A 208 -1.32 13.87 7.72
CA LEU A 208 -2.47 13.46 6.89
C LEU A 208 -3.01 14.63 6.06
N ASN A 209 -3.12 15.83 6.65
CA ASN A 209 -3.56 17.03 5.93
C ASN A 209 -2.61 17.38 4.77
N GLU A 210 -1.29 17.23 4.94
CA GLU A 210 -0.30 17.42 3.87
C GLU A 210 -0.53 16.41 2.73
N VAL A 211 -0.75 15.13 3.05
CA VAL A 211 -1.07 14.10 2.05
C VAL A 211 -2.38 14.42 1.34
N TRP A 212 -3.44 14.78 2.08
CA TRP A 212 -4.74 15.13 1.49
C TRP A 212 -4.62 16.27 0.48
N LYS A 213 -3.85 17.31 0.82
CA LYS A 213 -3.58 18.43 -0.09
C LYS A 213 -2.84 17.98 -1.34
N ALA A 214 -1.84 17.10 -1.20
CA ALA A 214 -1.02 16.62 -2.31
C ALA A 214 -1.81 15.75 -3.30
N ILE A 215 -2.72 14.87 -2.82
CA ILE A 215 -3.46 13.94 -3.69
C ILE A 215 -4.78 14.52 -4.24
N ALA A 216 -5.31 15.58 -3.65
CA ALA A 216 -6.58 16.18 -4.05
C ALA A 216 -6.69 16.51 -5.56
N PRO A 217 -5.65 17.03 -6.24
CA PRO A 217 -5.71 17.26 -7.68
C PRO A 217 -5.96 15.98 -8.50
N GLU A 218 -5.34 14.86 -8.11
CA GLU A 218 -5.53 13.58 -8.82
C GLU A 218 -6.92 12.97 -8.57
N ILE A 219 -7.50 13.18 -7.38
CA ILE A 219 -8.90 12.80 -7.10
C ILE A 219 -9.85 13.65 -7.97
N LYS A 220 -9.64 14.96 -8.05
CA LYS A 220 -10.48 15.86 -8.86
C LYS A 220 -10.44 15.54 -10.34
N SER A 221 -9.28 15.12 -10.85
CA SER A 221 -9.13 14.70 -12.26
C SER A 221 -9.65 13.28 -12.52
N GLY A 222 -9.98 12.52 -11.47
CA GLY A 222 -10.35 11.11 -11.56
C GLY A 222 -9.19 10.16 -11.84
N LYS A 223 -7.92 10.61 -11.71
CA LYS A 223 -6.74 9.76 -11.86
C LYS A 223 -6.54 8.88 -10.61
N LEU A 224 -6.65 9.45 -9.40
CA LEU A 224 -6.58 8.67 -8.16
C LEU A 224 -7.91 7.97 -7.94
N LYS A 225 -7.88 6.65 -8.03
CA LYS A 225 -9.04 5.76 -7.99
C LYS A 225 -9.27 5.11 -6.64
N THR A 226 -8.22 4.99 -5.82
CA THR A 226 -8.28 4.20 -4.59
C THR A 226 -7.37 4.75 -3.51
N ILE A 227 -7.89 4.80 -2.31
CA ILE A 227 -7.15 5.02 -1.07
C ILE A 227 -7.19 3.70 -0.29
N MET A 228 -6.04 3.21 0.18
CA MET A 228 -5.92 2.07 1.09
C MET A 228 -5.52 2.63 2.45
N LEU A 229 -6.42 2.60 3.43
CA LEU A 229 -6.23 3.28 4.72
C LEU A 229 -6.72 2.41 5.86
N GLU A 230 -5.96 2.41 6.93
CA GLU A 230 -6.22 1.61 8.11
C GLU A 230 -7.46 2.05 8.89
N VAL A 231 -8.13 1.08 9.51
CA VAL A 231 -9.09 1.28 10.60
C VAL A 231 -8.93 0.13 11.58
N SER A 232 -8.11 0.33 12.60
CA SER A 232 -7.69 -0.76 13.48
C SER A 232 -8.71 -1.12 14.54
N PHE A 233 -9.48 -0.14 15.02
CA PHE A 233 -10.38 -0.31 16.17
C PHE A 233 -11.79 0.22 15.90
N PRO A 234 -12.84 -0.36 16.55
CA PRO A 234 -14.17 0.24 16.55
C PRO A 234 -14.20 1.57 17.35
N ASN A 235 -15.23 2.38 17.14
CA ASN A 235 -15.37 3.69 17.79
C ASN A 235 -15.45 3.62 19.33
N ALA A 236 -15.78 2.46 19.89
CA ALA A 236 -15.79 2.23 21.33
C ALA A 236 -14.38 2.23 21.96
N GLN A 237 -13.32 2.10 21.15
CA GLN A 237 -11.93 2.17 21.64
C GLN A 237 -11.62 3.58 22.13
N PRO A 238 -11.19 3.77 23.40
CA PRO A 238 -10.80 5.09 23.91
C PRO A 238 -9.64 5.70 23.13
N GLU A 239 -9.70 7.01 22.84
CA GLU A 239 -8.67 7.69 22.02
C GLU A 239 -7.24 7.55 22.58
N HIS A 240 -7.07 7.55 23.90
CA HIS A 240 -5.76 7.38 24.53
C HIS A 240 -5.21 5.93 24.46
N LEU A 241 -6.00 4.98 23.96
CA LEU A 241 -5.62 3.58 23.74
C LEU A 241 -5.63 3.20 22.24
N LEU A 242 -5.56 4.18 21.36
CA LEU A 242 -5.49 3.94 19.91
C LEU A 242 -4.10 3.56 19.43
N PHE A 243 -3.06 3.96 20.14
CA PHE A 243 -1.66 3.65 19.79
C PHE A 243 -1.32 4.03 18.33
N GLY A 244 -1.72 5.23 17.92
CA GLY A 244 -1.42 5.76 16.58
C GLY A 244 -2.28 5.15 15.47
N HIS A 245 -3.50 4.68 15.77
CA HIS A 245 -4.41 4.09 14.80
C HIS A 245 -5.73 4.84 14.69
N LEU A 246 -6.51 4.48 13.65
CA LEU A 246 -7.82 5.07 13.37
C LEU A 246 -8.97 4.19 13.85
N THR A 247 -10.09 4.88 14.10
CA THR A 247 -11.43 4.31 14.22
C THR A 247 -12.30 4.78 13.04
N PRO A 248 -13.47 4.18 12.78
CA PRO A 248 -14.40 4.66 11.76
C PRO A 248 -14.71 6.17 11.86
N LYS A 249 -14.91 6.68 13.06
CA LYS A 249 -15.14 8.12 13.29
C LYS A 249 -13.93 8.95 12.86
N LEU A 250 -12.72 8.58 13.27
CA LEU A 250 -11.50 9.30 12.93
C LEU A 250 -11.18 9.23 11.43
N LEU A 251 -11.38 8.06 10.78
CA LEU A 251 -11.28 7.95 9.34
C LEU A 251 -12.23 8.94 8.65
N MET A 252 -13.49 9.01 9.06
CA MET A 252 -14.45 9.93 8.45
C MET A 252 -14.15 11.40 8.75
N GLU A 253 -13.57 11.72 9.91
CA GLU A 253 -13.04 13.06 10.22
C GLU A 253 -11.96 13.45 9.19
N GLU A 254 -10.96 12.58 8.96
CA GLU A 254 -9.87 12.81 8.01
C GLU A 254 -10.36 12.88 6.54
N LEU A 255 -11.29 12.01 6.14
CA LEU A 255 -11.90 12.10 4.80
C LEU A 255 -12.75 13.37 4.60
N ASN A 256 -13.33 13.94 5.65
CA ASN A 256 -13.97 15.25 5.58
C ASN A 256 -12.94 16.38 5.43
N VAL A 257 -11.73 16.26 6.02
CA VAL A 257 -10.62 17.19 5.71
C VAL A 257 -10.23 17.09 4.23
N LEU A 258 -10.08 15.89 3.68
CA LEU A 258 -9.86 15.68 2.24
C LEU A 258 -10.97 16.32 1.40
N ALA A 259 -12.24 16.21 1.81
CA ALA A 259 -13.38 16.81 1.12
C ALA A 259 -13.31 18.35 1.02
N ASN A 260 -12.61 19.03 1.95
CA ASN A 260 -12.37 20.47 1.86
C ASN A 260 -11.47 20.84 0.68
N TYR A 261 -10.55 19.95 0.28
CA TYR A 261 -9.66 20.16 -0.86
C TYR A 261 -10.27 19.71 -2.19
N THR A 262 -11.05 18.63 -2.17
CA THR A 262 -11.59 18.02 -3.40
C THR A 262 -12.98 18.50 -3.76
N GLY A 263 -13.79 18.91 -2.78
CA GLY A 263 -15.24 18.96 -2.82
C GLY A 263 -15.86 17.58 -2.57
N LYS A 264 -16.98 17.53 -1.86
CA LYS A 264 -17.66 16.26 -1.51
C LYS A 264 -18.04 15.40 -2.71
N ASN A 265 -18.43 16.03 -3.82
CA ASN A 265 -18.84 15.31 -5.03
C ASN A 265 -17.71 14.50 -5.65
N ALA A 266 -16.45 14.94 -5.54
CA ALA A 266 -15.31 14.23 -6.07
C ALA A 266 -14.97 12.95 -5.28
N LEU A 267 -15.46 12.85 -4.04
CA LEU A 267 -15.27 11.67 -3.18
C LEU A 267 -16.39 10.63 -3.35
N LYS A 268 -17.49 11.00 -3.98
CA LYS A 268 -18.59 10.06 -4.20
C LYS A 268 -18.12 8.90 -5.07
N ASN A 269 -18.31 7.68 -4.58
CA ASN A 269 -17.86 6.42 -5.18
C ASN A 269 -16.32 6.25 -5.26
N LEU A 270 -15.52 7.12 -4.61
CA LEU A 270 -14.09 6.86 -4.46
C LEU A 270 -13.89 5.54 -3.68
N ASN A 271 -13.05 4.65 -4.20
CA ASN A 271 -12.76 3.41 -3.49
C ASN A 271 -11.87 3.71 -2.27
N VAL A 272 -12.31 3.28 -1.09
CA VAL A 272 -11.48 3.23 0.12
C VAL A 272 -11.39 1.78 0.57
N ILE A 273 -10.22 1.18 0.40
CA ILE A 273 -9.93 -0.17 0.91
C ILE A 273 -9.54 -0.02 2.37
N VAL A 274 -10.34 -0.62 3.24
CA VAL A 274 -10.11 -0.62 4.69
C VAL A 274 -9.07 -1.68 5.00
N THR A 275 -7.91 -1.24 5.51
CA THR A 275 -6.78 -2.10 5.85
C THR A 275 -6.59 -2.22 7.35
N HIS A 276 -5.72 -3.12 7.78
CA HIS A 276 -5.18 -3.21 9.14
C HIS A 276 -6.22 -3.33 10.27
N ILE A 277 -7.42 -3.87 10.01
CA ILE A 277 -8.38 -4.16 11.08
C ILE A 277 -7.74 -5.12 12.07
N LYS A 278 -7.84 -4.85 13.39
CA LYS A 278 -7.45 -5.81 14.43
C LYS A 278 -8.62 -6.76 14.70
N PRO A 279 -8.56 -8.04 14.25
CA PRO A 279 -9.75 -8.92 14.16
C PRO A 279 -10.09 -9.58 15.49
N LYS A 280 -10.13 -8.80 16.58
CA LYS A 280 -10.51 -9.29 17.91
C LYS A 280 -12.03 -9.35 18.04
N GLY A 281 -12.58 -10.55 18.27
CA GLY A 281 -14.03 -10.74 18.40
C GLY A 281 -14.77 -10.26 17.17
N ASP A 282 -15.80 -9.44 17.35
CA ASP A 282 -16.65 -8.91 16.29
C ASP A 282 -16.17 -7.59 15.67
N ASN A 283 -14.95 -7.15 16.00
CA ASN A 283 -14.40 -5.88 15.50
C ASN A 283 -14.59 -5.67 14.00
N PRO A 284 -14.30 -6.65 13.10
CA PRO A 284 -14.48 -6.44 11.66
C PRO A 284 -15.93 -6.08 11.28
N SER A 285 -16.91 -6.73 11.90
CA SER A 285 -18.33 -6.47 11.66
C SER A 285 -18.76 -5.13 12.24
N ILE A 286 -18.29 -4.78 13.44
CA ILE A 286 -18.58 -3.51 14.10
C ILE A 286 -18.01 -2.35 13.26
N ILE A 287 -16.74 -2.40 12.89
CA ILE A 287 -16.07 -1.38 12.09
C ILE A 287 -16.81 -1.16 10.77
N LYS A 288 -17.21 -2.25 10.09
CA LYS A 288 -17.99 -2.15 8.85
C LYS A 288 -19.31 -1.42 9.07
N ASN A 289 -20.09 -1.80 10.07
CA ASN A 289 -21.39 -1.19 10.35
C ASN A 289 -21.25 0.29 10.74
N GLU A 290 -20.20 0.64 11.50
CA GLU A 290 -19.92 2.01 11.90
C GLU A 290 -19.51 2.87 10.70
N LEU A 291 -18.65 2.36 9.78
CA LEU A 291 -18.29 3.04 8.55
C LEU A 291 -19.51 3.26 7.63
N ASP A 292 -20.32 2.23 7.45
CA ASP A 292 -21.56 2.35 6.64
C ASP A 292 -22.50 3.41 7.20
N SER A 293 -22.64 3.46 8.54
CA SER A 293 -23.50 4.44 9.24
C SER A 293 -22.97 5.88 9.15
N LEU A 294 -21.65 6.07 9.20
CA LEU A 294 -21.01 7.39 9.22
C LEU A 294 -20.74 7.95 7.81
N ASN A 295 -20.96 7.18 6.76
CA ASN A 295 -20.60 7.50 5.38
C ASN A 295 -21.43 8.63 4.78
N ASN A 296 -21.14 9.85 5.16
CA ASN A 296 -21.80 11.07 4.66
C ASN A 296 -21.19 11.63 3.36
N LEU A 297 -20.13 10.98 2.83
CA LEU A 297 -19.41 11.38 1.63
C LEU A 297 -19.74 10.49 0.43
N GLY A 298 -20.47 9.39 0.61
CA GLY A 298 -20.79 8.42 -0.43
C GLY A 298 -19.55 7.62 -0.91
N ILE A 299 -18.60 7.39 -0.02
CA ILE A 299 -17.40 6.57 -0.24
C ILE A 299 -17.81 5.12 -0.52
N LYS A 300 -17.10 4.45 -1.40
CA LYS A 300 -17.23 3.01 -1.59
C LYS A 300 -16.19 2.28 -0.75
N PHE A 301 -16.58 1.82 0.44
CA PHE A 301 -15.71 1.01 1.29
C PHE A 301 -15.56 -0.40 0.74
N ILE A 302 -14.32 -0.89 0.68
CA ILE A 302 -13.95 -2.23 0.22
C ILE A 302 -13.21 -2.92 1.35
N TYR A 303 -13.64 -4.12 1.71
CA TYR A 303 -13.03 -4.95 2.73
C TYR A 303 -12.27 -6.08 2.03
N PRO A 304 -10.92 -6.00 1.96
CA PRO A 304 -10.13 -6.97 1.19
C PRO A 304 -10.18 -8.34 1.82
N GLN A 305 -10.00 -9.37 1.00
CA GLN A 305 -9.91 -10.75 1.44
C GLN A 305 -8.55 -11.32 1.00
N GLN A 306 -7.88 -11.99 1.91
CA GLN A 306 -6.59 -12.60 1.65
C GLN A 306 -6.62 -13.48 0.40
N GLY A 307 -5.68 -13.27 -0.50
CA GLY A 307 -5.53 -14.04 -1.73
C GLY A 307 -6.52 -13.70 -2.85
N LYS A 308 -7.49 -12.81 -2.65
CA LYS A 308 -8.48 -12.45 -3.69
C LYS A 308 -8.10 -11.13 -4.38
N ARG A 309 -7.98 -11.18 -5.69
CA ARG A 309 -7.64 -10.04 -6.55
C ARG A 309 -8.73 -8.96 -6.52
N ILE A 310 -8.29 -7.70 -6.48
CA ILE A 310 -9.13 -6.51 -6.65
C ILE A 310 -8.59 -5.75 -7.85
N ILE A 311 -9.44 -5.46 -8.85
CA ILE A 311 -9.10 -4.65 -10.02
C ILE A 311 -9.66 -3.25 -9.79
N ILE A 312 -8.83 -2.23 -10.03
CA ILE A 312 -9.19 -0.83 -9.89
C ILE A 312 -9.64 -0.31 -11.26
N ASN A 313 -10.93 0.02 -11.37
CA ASN A 313 -11.58 0.52 -12.60
C ASN A 313 -11.74 2.04 -12.58
#